data_fa47906ec8a26f55c3de3d4f41413ace
#
_entry.id   fa47906ec8a26f55c3de3d4f41413ace
#
_cell.length_a   1.000
_cell.length_b   1.000
_cell.length_c   1.000
_cell.angle_alpha   90.00
_cell.angle_beta   90.00
_cell.angle_gamma   90.00
#
_symmetry.space_group_name_H-M   'P 1'
#
loop_
_entity.id
_entity.type
_entity.pdbx_description
1 polymer ?
#
loop_
_entity_poly.entity_id
_entity_poly.type
_entity_poly.pdbx_seq_one_letter_code
_entity_poly.pdbx_strand_id
1 'polypeptide(L)'
;MKKNIIMLVTGIVMLSGCDDLFSPAIDNFKDQEQVNSSSEYAQGMLLNCYRIIPGYYSDTDYATDDAVTNQKGNPYLNMATGNWTAADNPVNFWNQGYNTINVLNRFIANIDNVKWADDEEPARLFRMRVTGEAYGLRALFYYYLLRNHAGITDDGQLMGVPLFTTFLSSDANFNMPRATFSECVRQIISDLDSAEAKLPEEYENINSDSDIPAKYLGITKRKEVYNRVMGQYARQLFNGIIAKAIRSRVTLLAASPAFKGDQQAWGTAADAAAAVIDHVGGVDGLAANGVTYYCNTTEIDALKEGVNPKEILWRENIQTADDSQEQNNYPPSWFGKGMMNPTQNLVDAFPMANGYPISNPKSGYNAEDPYSGRDPRLSKYIFYNGSKGTADDGTGTSHDIAILTGSLSGTDDGINVKETSTRTGYYMKKHLRMDVNCNPSSNMKSLITYHV
;
A
#
# COMPACT_ATOMS: atom_id res chain seq x y z
N MET A 1 -12.70 -25.75 75.35
CA MET A 1 -11.95 -26.29 74.24
C MET A 1 -12.77 -26.46 72.93
N LYS A 2 -14.01 -26.92 72.96
CA LYS A 2 -14.79 -27.15 71.67
C LYS A 2 -15.17 -25.85 70.92
N LYS A 3 -15.37 -24.69 71.60
CA LYS A 3 -15.70 -23.41 70.95
C LYS A 3 -14.50 -22.81 70.10
N ASN A 4 -13.28 -23.01 70.59
CA ASN A 4 -12.09 -22.47 69.94
C ASN A 4 -11.63 -23.28 68.72
N ILE A 5 -12.01 -24.58 68.67
CA ILE A 5 -11.73 -25.46 67.53
C ILE A 5 -12.68 -25.13 66.33
N ILE A 6 -13.95 -24.81 66.67
CA ILE A 6 -14.93 -24.41 65.62
C ILE A 6 -14.54 -23.06 65.02
N MET A 7 -14.03 -22.11 65.81
CA MET A 7 -13.56 -20.80 65.29
C MET A 7 -12.29 -20.92 64.45
N LEU A 8 -11.41 -21.89 64.75
CA LEU A 8 -10.19 -22.16 63.96
C LEU A 8 -10.52 -22.85 62.63
N VAL A 9 -11.48 -23.78 62.63
CA VAL A 9 -11.91 -24.48 61.37
C VAL A 9 -12.70 -23.55 60.49
N THR A 10 -13.52 -22.62 61.02
CA THR A 10 -14.23 -21.62 60.21
C THR A 10 -13.29 -20.57 59.66
N GLY A 11 -12.18 -20.22 60.32
CA GLY A 11 -11.13 -19.34 59.80
C GLY A 11 -10.31 -19.93 58.65
N ILE A 12 -10.09 -21.24 58.67
CA ILE A 12 -9.33 -21.95 57.61
C ILE A 12 -10.18 -22.14 56.33
N VAL A 13 -11.48 -22.30 56.44
CA VAL A 13 -12.39 -22.44 55.30
C VAL A 13 -12.61 -21.08 54.59
N MET A 14 -12.40 -19.93 55.29
CA MET A 14 -12.49 -18.60 54.68
C MET A 14 -11.21 -18.17 53.92
N LEU A 15 -10.10 -18.90 54.06
CA LEU A 15 -8.83 -18.59 53.40
C LEU A 15 -8.61 -19.37 52.10
N SER A 16 -9.49 -20.29 51.72
CA SER A 16 -9.37 -21.11 50.53
C SER A 16 -10.25 -20.64 49.34
N GLY A 17 -10.79 -19.43 49.40
CA GLY A 17 -11.78 -18.96 48.44
C GLY A 17 -11.45 -17.66 47.69
N CYS A 18 -10.18 -17.36 47.39
CA CYS A 18 -9.86 -16.12 46.68
C CYS A 18 -8.61 -16.14 45.82
N ASP A 19 -8.27 -17.28 45.24
CA ASP A 19 -7.22 -17.25 44.18
C ASP A 19 -7.73 -16.60 42.88
N ASP A 20 -9.04 -16.60 42.65
CA ASP A 20 -9.64 -16.04 41.43
C ASP A 20 -9.98 -14.53 41.56
N LEU A 21 -10.01 -13.98 42.80
CA LEU A 21 -10.38 -12.56 43.01
C LEU A 21 -9.26 -11.58 42.64
N PHE A 22 -8.03 -12.04 42.56
CA PHE A 22 -6.84 -11.25 42.20
C PHE A 22 -6.27 -11.58 40.82
N SER A 23 -6.87 -12.51 40.10
CA SER A 23 -6.59 -12.69 38.70
C SER A 23 -7.32 -11.58 37.94
N PRO A 24 -6.61 -10.60 37.39
CA PRO A 24 -7.30 -9.61 36.56
C PRO A 24 -7.98 -10.37 35.41
N ALA A 25 -9.27 -10.17 35.22
CA ALA A 25 -9.98 -10.65 34.04
C ALA A 25 -9.36 -9.97 32.84
N ILE A 26 -8.43 -10.64 32.19
CA ILE A 26 -7.80 -10.16 30.94
C ILE A 26 -8.75 -10.49 29.81
N ASP A 27 -9.95 -9.92 29.84
CA ASP A 27 -10.99 -10.16 28.83
C ASP A 27 -10.58 -9.71 27.42
N ASN A 28 -9.53 -8.89 27.32
CA ASN A 28 -9.04 -8.35 26.05
C ASN A 28 -7.83 -9.11 25.46
N PHE A 29 -7.28 -10.10 26.16
CA PHE A 29 -6.20 -10.93 25.64
C PHE A 29 -6.69 -12.36 25.44
N LYS A 30 -6.67 -12.81 24.21
CA LYS A 30 -6.91 -14.22 23.88
C LYS A 30 -5.60 -14.99 23.96
N ASP A 31 -5.60 -16.08 24.73
CA ASP A 31 -4.47 -16.99 24.74
C ASP A 31 -4.38 -17.81 23.44
N GLN A 32 -3.29 -18.53 23.26
CA GLN A 32 -3.07 -19.30 22.03
C GLN A 32 -4.13 -20.41 21.83
N GLU A 33 -4.64 -21.00 22.90
CA GLU A 33 -5.67 -22.04 22.83
C GLU A 33 -7.00 -21.45 22.35
N GLN A 34 -7.38 -20.27 22.84
CA GLN A 34 -8.56 -19.55 22.39
C GLN A 34 -8.45 -19.13 20.90
N VAL A 35 -7.26 -18.71 20.47
CA VAL A 35 -7.01 -18.41 19.04
C VAL A 35 -7.12 -19.67 18.19
N ASN A 36 -6.57 -20.78 18.65
CA ASN A 36 -6.62 -22.06 17.92
C ASN A 36 -8.03 -22.65 17.85
N SER A 37 -8.86 -22.37 18.84
CA SER A 37 -10.27 -22.85 18.88
C SER A 37 -11.21 -22.11 17.96
N SER A 38 -10.81 -20.91 17.45
CA SER A 38 -11.66 -20.06 16.62
C SER A 38 -10.94 -19.56 15.37
N SER A 39 -11.43 -19.99 14.20
CA SER A 39 -10.97 -19.45 12.91
C SER A 39 -11.16 -17.94 12.77
N GLU A 40 -12.15 -17.37 13.45
CA GLU A 40 -12.43 -15.94 13.43
C GLU A 40 -11.29 -15.15 14.09
N TYR A 41 -10.81 -15.59 15.27
CA TYR A 41 -9.67 -14.92 15.92
C TYR A 41 -8.38 -15.10 15.13
N ALA A 42 -8.13 -16.28 14.57
CA ALA A 42 -6.98 -16.52 13.72
C ALA A 42 -7.00 -15.64 12.46
N GLN A 43 -8.16 -15.53 11.80
CA GLN A 43 -8.35 -14.59 10.68
C GLN A 43 -8.16 -13.13 11.12
N GLY A 44 -8.64 -12.74 12.29
CA GLY A 44 -8.44 -11.40 12.86
C GLY A 44 -6.96 -11.03 13.00
N MET A 45 -6.10 -11.98 13.39
CA MET A 45 -4.64 -11.75 13.41
C MET A 45 -4.09 -11.44 12.02
N LEU A 46 -4.51 -12.21 11.01
CA LEU A 46 -4.07 -12.01 9.62
C LEU A 46 -4.60 -10.68 9.07
N LEU A 47 -5.88 -10.36 9.30
CA LEU A 47 -6.49 -9.11 8.86
C LEU A 47 -5.84 -7.87 9.51
N ASN A 48 -5.37 -7.97 10.74
CA ASN A 48 -4.59 -6.90 11.35
C ASN A 48 -3.28 -6.63 10.59
N CYS A 49 -2.67 -7.66 9.98
CA CYS A 49 -1.48 -7.47 9.15
C CYS A 49 -1.82 -6.70 7.86
N TYR A 50 -2.99 -6.93 7.26
CA TYR A 50 -3.44 -6.14 6.10
C TYR A 50 -3.57 -4.64 6.44
N ARG A 51 -4.04 -4.30 7.64
CA ARG A 51 -4.18 -2.90 8.08
C ARG A 51 -2.86 -2.15 8.24
N ILE A 52 -1.75 -2.86 8.28
CA ILE A 52 -0.40 -2.31 8.43
C ILE A 52 0.26 -2.04 7.08
N ILE A 53 -0.34 -2.50 5.98
CA ILE A 53 0.19 -2.24 4.64
C ILE A 53 0.23 -0.72 4.43
N PRO A 54 1.38 -0.15 4.04
CA PRO A 54 1.48 1.27 3.75
C PRO A 54 0.51 1.68 2.63
N GLY A 55 -0.17 2.80 2.81
CA GLY A 55 -1.01 3.39 1.78
C GLY A 55 -0.23 3.71 0.51
N TYR A 56 -0.92 3.76 -0.61
CA TYR A 56 -0.31 4.07 -1.90
C TYR A 56 0.24 5.50 -1.96
N TYR A 57 -0.51 6.46 -1.44
CA TYR A 57 -0.09 7.85 -1.36
C TYR A 57 0.92 8.05 -0.22
N SER A 58 2.01 8.70 -0.52
CA SER A 58 3.00 9.07 0.50
C SER A 58 3.73 10.37 0.10
N ASP A 59 4.26 11.06 1.10
CA ASP A 59 5.04 12.27 0.93
C ASP A 59 6.50 12.01 0.49
N THR A 60 6.86 10.77 0.15
CA THR A 60 8.22 10.38 -0.22
C THR A 60 8.75 11.14 -1.44
N ASP A 61 7.87 11.60 -2.32
CA ASP A 61 8.24 12.39 -3.50
C ASP A 61 8.95 13.70 -3.13
N TYR A 62 8.71 14.24 -1.93
CA TYR A 62 9.41 15.44 -1.43
C TYR A 62 10.90 15.20 -1.19
N ALA A 63 11.34 13.96 -1.11
CA ALA A 63 12.75 13.58 -0.98
C ALA A 63 13.43 13.24 -2.31
N THR A 64 12.77 13.53 -3.43
CA THR A 64 13.26 13.23 -4.78
C THR A 64 13.37 14.52 -5.61
N ASP A 65 13.81 14.39 -6.85
CA ASP A 65 13.80 15.49 -7.82
C ASP A 65 12.44 15.68 -8.53
N ASP A 66 11.44 14.85 -8.17
CA ASP A 66 10.09 14.92 -8.77
C ASP A 66 9.20 15.96 -8.09
N ALA A 67 9.33 16.17 -6.78
CA ALA A 67 8.49 17.12 -6.05
C ALA A 67 9.20 17.77 -4.86
N VAL A 68 8.72 18.95 -4.48
CA VAL A 68 9.04 19.60 -3.21
C VAL A 68 7.76 20.00 -2.49
N THR A 69 7.89 20.44 -1.24
CA THR A 69 6.75 20.95 -0.47
C THR A 69 6.95 22.40 -0.03
N ASN A 70 5.85 23.12 0.13
CA ASN A 70 5.85 24.44 0.76
C ASN A 70 5.85 24.40 2.29
N GLN A 71 5.71 23.20 2.88
CA GLN A 71 5.75 22.98 4.34
C GLN A 71 7.17 23.00 4.87
N LYS A 72 7.59 24.08 5.52
CA LYS A 72 8.96 24.30 6.01
C LYS A 72 9.46 23.25 7.02
N GLY A 73 8.59 22.57 7.73
CA GLY A 73 8.94 21.58 8.75
C GLY A 73 8.73 20.14 8.32
N ASN A 74 8.49 19.88 7.03
CA ASN A 74 8.24 18.53 6.56
C ASN A 74 9.52 17.67 6.67
N PRO A 75 9.47 16.49 7.32
CA PRO A 75 10.66 15.67 7.57
C PRO A 75 11.34 15.16 6.30
N TYR A 76 10.61 15.02 5.19
CA TYR A 76 11.21 14.63 3.90
C TYR A 76 12.15 15.68 3.30
N LEU A 77 12.03 16.97 3.70
CA LEU A 77 12.99 17.98 3.31
C LEU A 77 14.38 17.74 3.89
N ASN A 78 14.48 17.18 5.10
CA ASN A 78 15.76 16.77 5.67
C ASN A 78 16.40 15.66 4.83
N MET A 79 15.60 14.71 4.35
CA MET A 79 16.07 13.64 3.46
C MET A 79 16.53 14.21 2.11
N ALA A 80 15.76 15.10 1.49
CA ALA A 80 16.09 15.75 0.22
C ALA A 80 17.41 16.56 0.28
N THR A 81 17.75 17.12 1.43
CA THR A 81 18.96 17.91 1.66
C THR A 81 20.13 17.10 2.24
N GLY A 82 19.96 15.79 2.44
CA GLY A 82 20.97 14.92 3.04
C GLY A 82 21.14 15.11 4.55
N ASN A 83 20.26 15.85 5.21
CA ASN A 83 20.30 16.15 6.65
C ASN A 83 19.40 15.21 7.45
N TRP A 84 19.46 13.92 7.18
CA TRP A 84 18.71 12.87 7.86
C TRP A 84 19.61 11.83 8.47
N THR A 85 19.12 11.09 9.45
CA THR A 85 19.86 10.05 10.16
C THR A 85 18.99 8.82 10.35
N ALA A 86 19.60 7.71 10.82
CA ALA A 86 18.83 6.51 11.19
C ALA A 86 17.78 6.78 12.29
N ALA A 87 18.04 7.78 13.15
CA ALA A 87 17.09 8.20 14.21
C ALA A 87 16.02 9.19 13.70
N ASP A 88 16.34 9.95 12.66
CA ASP A 88 15.42 10.91 12.01
C ASP A 88 15.23 10.49 10.54
N ASN A 89 14.46 9.41 10.35
CA ASN A 89 14.20 8.80 9.05
C ASN A 89 12.70 8.81 8.77
N PRO A 90 12.19 9.67 7.87
CA PRO A 90 10.75 9.79 7.59
C PRO A 90 10.17 8.53 6.90
N VAL A 91 11.01 7.69 6.27
CA VAL A 91 10.59 6.42 5.66
C VAL A 91 10.83 5.22 6.58
N ASN A 92 11.01 5.45 7.88
CA ASN A 92 11.28 4.37 8.83
C ASN A 92 10.08 3.42 8.95
N PHE A 93 10.27 2.21 8.47
CA PHE A 93 9.30 1.12 8.55
C PHE A 93 9.78 -0.04 9.44
N TRP A 94 10.91 0.11 10.12
CA TRP A 94 11.60 -0.96 10.83
C TRP A 94 10.74 -1.65 11.89
N ASN A 95 10.27 -0.89 12.86
CA ASN A 95 9.49 -1.45 13.97
C ASN A 95 8.16 -2.04 13.50
N GLN A 96 7.45 -1.31 12.65
CA GLN A 96 6.15 -1.74 12.14
C GLN A 96 6.29 -2.98 11.27
N GLY A 97 7.27 -3.02 10.37
CA GLY A 97 7.55 -4.16 9.50
C GLY A 97 7.91 -5.43 10.29
N TYR A 98 8.88 -5.33 11.21
CA TYR A 98 9.31 -6.50 11.99
C TYR A 98 8.26 -7.00 12.98
N ASN A 99 7.51 -6.12 13.63
CA ASN A 99 6.39 -6.53 14.48
C ASN A 99 5.36 -7.31 13.68
N THR A 100 5.02 -6.84 12.48
CA THR A 100 4.06 -7.54 11.61
C THR A 100 4.60 -8.87 11.09
N ILE A 101 5.87 -8.92 10.69
CA ILE A 101 6.54 -10.17 10.30
C ILE A 101 6.51 -11.17 11.45
N ASN A 102 6.74 -10.75 12.69
CA ASN A 102 6.69 -11.65 13.83
C ASN A 102 5.26 -12.18 14.10
N VAL A 103 4.24 -11.35 13.93
CA VAL A 103 2.83 -11.80 13.97
C VAL A 103 2.54 -12.82 12.87
N LEU A 104 3.00 -12.57 11.64
CA LEU A 104 2.86 -13.52 10.51
C LEU A 104 3.60 -14.83 10.77
N ASN A 105 4.81 -14.77 11.31
CA ASN A 105 5.55 -15.97 11.69
C ASN A 105 4.84 -16.79 12.77
N ARG A 106 4.27 -16.12 13.79
CA ARG A 106 3.45 -16.78 14.80
C ARG A 106 2.20 -17.39 14.19
N PHE A 107 1.54 -16.70 13.27
CA PHE A 107 0.38 -17.20 12.54
C PHE A 107 0.72 -18.46 11.73
N ILE A 108 1.80 -18.40 10.92
CA ILE A 108 2.28 -19.55 10.12
C ILE A 108 2.62 -20.75 11.00
N ALA A 109 3.26 -20.54 12.15
CA ALA A 109 3.62 -21.62 13.07
C ALA A 109 2.42 -22.32 13.72
N ASN A 110 1.26 -21.66 13.81
CA ASN A 110 0.08 -22.17 14.50
C ASN A 110 -1.08 -22.51 13.56
N ILE A 111 -0.96 -22.29 12.27
CA ILE A 111 -2.04 -22.41 11.29
C ILE A 111 -2.67 -23.81 11.23
N ASP A 112 -1.87 -24.85 11.48
CA ASP A 112 -2.31 -26.25 11.50
C ASP A 112 -3.10 -26.61 12.75
N ASN A 113 -2.99 -25.83 13.81
CA ASN A 113 -3.70 -26.04 15.07
C ASN A 113 -5.08 -25.39 15.08
N VAL A 114 -5.39 -24.55 14.08
CA VAL A 114 -6.67 -23.81 14.02
C VAL A 114 -7.75 -24.67 13.38
N LYS A 115 -8.92 -24.71 14.01
CA LYS A 115 -10.12 -25.32 13.44
C LYS A 115 -10.77 -24.39 12.42
N TRP A 116 -10.38 -24.52 11.16
CA TRP A 116 -10.83 -23.62 10.07
C TRP A 116 -12.27 -23.83 9.63
N ALA A 117 -12.78 -25.07 9.73
CA ALA A 117 -14.17 -25.42 9.46
C ALA A 117 -14.48 -26.76 10.13
N ASP A 118 -15.78 -27.12 10.23
CA ASP A 118 -16.20 -28.43 10.72
C ASP A 118 -15.91 -29.56 9.71
N ASP A 119 -16.15 -29.29 8.42
CA ASP A 119 -15.87 -30.20 7.33
C ASP A 119 -14.41 -30.12 6.89
N GLU A 120 -13.80 -31.27 6.59
CA GLU A 120 -12.38 -31.37 6.28
C GLU A 120 -12.00 -30.64 4.96
N GLU A 121 -12.80 -30.81 3.89
CA GLU A 121 -12.47 -30.19 2.60
C GLU A 121 -12.38 -28.65 2.69
N PRO A 122 -13.39 -27.92 3.21
CA PRO A 122 -13.26 -26.48 3.38
C PRO A 122 -12.18 -26.12 4.40
N ALA A 123 -11.97 -26.90 5.47
CA ALA A 123 -10.91 -26.65 6.44
C ALA A 123 -9.52 -26.68 5.78
N ARG A 124 -9.26 -27.68 4.93
CA ARG A 124 -7.99 -27.79 4.18
C ARG A 124 -7.81 -26.64 3.18
N LEU A 125 -8.88 -26.24 2.48
CA LEU A 125 -8.82 -25.10 1.56
C LEU A 125 -8.60 -23.78 2.30
N PHE A 126 -9.29 -23.54 3.43
CA PHE A 126 -9.05 -22.34 4.26
C PHE A 126 -7.61 -22.29 4.75
N ARG A 127 -7.10 -23.42 5.28
CA ARG A 127 -5.70 -23.51 5.70
C ARG A 127 -4.75 -23.15 4.56
N MET A 128 -4.98 -23.71 3.38
CA MET A 128 -4.16 -23.45 2.19
C MET A 128 -4.21 -21.95 1.81
N ARG A 129 -5.41 -21.35 1.80
CA ARG A 129 -5.59 -19.92 1.49
C ARG A 129 -4.85 -19.03 2.47
N VAL A 130 -5.14 -19.13 3.76
CA VAL A 130 -4.56 -18.24 4.77
C VAL A 130 -3.05 -18.45 4.92
N THR A 131 -2.54 -19.66 4.62
CA THR A 131 -1.09 -19.89 4.52
C THR A 131 -0.48 -19.11 3.38
N GLY A 132 -1.11 -19.15 2.20
CA GLY A 132 -0.65 -18.39 1.04
C GLY A 132 -0.68 -16.89 1.27
N GLU A 133 -1.77 -16.37 1.88
CA GLU A 133 -1.89 -14.96 2.27
C GLU A 133 -0.77 -14.55 3.25
N ALA A 134 -0.51 -15.36 4.28
CA ALA A 134 0.51 -15.05 5.28
C ALA A 134 1.93 -14.98 4.68
N TYR A 135 2.28 -15.92 3.80
CA TYR A 135 3.56 -15.86 3.08
C TYR A 135 3.63 -14.64 2.15
N GLY A 136 2.57 -14.38 1.39
CA GLY A 136 2.52 -13.22 0.50
C GLY A 136 2.65 -11.89 1.23
N LEU A 137 1.97 -11.72 2.36
CA LEU A 137 2.10 -10.54 3.22
C LEU A 137 3.51 -10.44 3.80
N ARG A 138 4.12 -11.56 4.26
CA ARG A 138 5.50 -11.53 4.77
C ARG A 138 6.49 -11.09 3.70
N ALA A 139 6.33 -11.57 2.48
CA ALA A 139 7.10 -11.10 1.33
C ALA A 139 6.96 -9.59 1.10
N LEU A 140 5.73 -9.06 1.16
CA LEU A 140 5.45 -7.64 1.00
C LEU A 140 6.11 -6.80 2.10
N PHE A 141 6.03 -7.22 3.36
CA PHE A 141 6.67 -6.50 4.47
C PHE A 141 8.20 -6.54 4.37
N TYR A 142 8.78 -7.66 3.95
CA TYR A 142 10.22 -7.71 3.66
C TYR A 142 10.61 -6.84 2.47
N TYR A 143 9.78 -6.72 1.45
CA TYR A 143 10.01 -5.79 0.35
C TYR A 143 10.09 -4.34 0.84
N TYR A 144 9.15 -3.89 1.68
CA TYR A 144 9.19 -2.54 2.25
C TYR A 144 10.41 -2.31 3.14
N LEU A 145 10.76 -3.28 4.00
CA LEU A 145 11.97 -3.21 4.82
C LEU A 145 13.23 -3.13 3.95
N LEU A 146 13.33 -3.99 2.93
CA LEU A 146 14.48 -4.02 2.03
C LEU A 146 14.63 -2.70 1.27
N ARG A 147 13.53 -2.21 0.68
CA ARG A 147 13.51 -0.94 -0.05
C ARG A 147 13.98 0.24 0.79
N ASN A 148 13.54 0.31 2.05
CA ASN A 148 13.75 1.47 2.92
C ASN A 148 15.05 1.39 3.74
N HIS A 149 15.61 0.19 3.95
CA HIS A 149 16.72 0.00 4.89
C HIS A 149 17.93 -0.76 4.31
N ALA A 150 17.87 -1.24 3.07
CA ALA A 150 19.05 -1.82 2.44
C ALA A 150 20.05 -0.74 2.01
N GLY A 151 21.32 -1.10 1.88
CA GLY A 151 22.34 -0.18 1.41
C GLY A 151 23.72 -0.78 1.40
N ILE A 152 24.68 0.00 0.90
CA ILE A 152 26.08 -0.34 0.83
C ILE A 152 26.74 0.10 2.14
N THR A 153 27.45 -0.82 2.78
CA THR A 153 28.24 -0.57 3.99
C THR A 153 29.59 0.07 3.65
N ASP A 154 30.29 0.61 4.64
CA ASP A 154 31.56 1.30 4.46
C ASP A 154 32.64 0.41 3.80
N ASP A 155 32.57 -0.91 3.99
CA ASP A 155 33.43 -1.91 3.33
C ASP A 155 32.95 -2.31 1.91
N GLY A 156 31.92 -1.63 1.41
CA GLY A 156 31.39 -1.80 0.06
C GLY A 156 30.48 -2.99 -0.16
N GLN A 157 30.06 -3.69 0.91
CA GLN A 157 29.11 -4.79 0.80
C GLN A 157 27.68 -4.27 0.68
N LEU A 158 26.90 -4.87 -0.22
CA LEU A 158 25.47 -4.57 -0.36
C LEU A 158 24.68 -5.44 0.63
N MET A 159 24.22 -4.81 1.72
CA MET A 159 23.48 -5.47 2.77
C MET A 159 21.97 -5.18 2.69
N GLY A 160 21.20 -6.19 2.96
CA GLY A 160 19.75 -6.10 3.14
C GLY A 160 19.37 -5.82 4.59
N VAL A 161 18.47 -6.60 5.14
CA VAL A 161 17.95 -6.50 6.50
C VAL A 161 18.05 -7.84 7.22
N PRO A 162 17.97 -7.92 8.56
CA PRO A 162 17.87 -9.18 9.28
C PRO A 162 16.66 -10.01 8.82
N LEU A 163 16.83 -11.32 8.63
CA LEU A 163 15.78 -12.22 8.21
C LEU A 163 15.28 -13.06 9.40
N PHE A 164 14.03 -12.88 9.78
CA PHE A 164 13.33 -13.68 10.79
C PHE A 164 12.20 -14.45 10.10
N THR A 165 12.41 -15.74 9.89
CA THR A 165 11.44 -16.61 9.21
C THR A 165 10.62 -17.48 10.16
N THR A 166 10.91 -17.39 11.46
CA THR A 166 10.23 -18.09 12.54
C THR A 166 9.75 -17.09 13.60
N PHE A 167 8.76 -17.49 14.38
CA PHE A 167 8.27 -16.67 15.50
C PHE A 167 9.36 -16.46 16.55
N LEU A 168 9.52 -15.23 16.98
CA LEU A 168 10.42 -14.83 18.07
C LEU A 168 9.58 -14.49 19.30
N SER A 169 9.82 -15.23 20.40
CA SER A 169 9.29 -14.92 21.72
C SER A 169 10.00 -13.73 22.37
N SER A 170 9.49 -13.21 23.46
CA SER A 170 10.03 -12.04 24.16
C SER A 170 11.46 -12.24 24.71
N ASP A 171 11.85 -13.50 24.93
CA ASP A 171 13.17 -13.93 25.39
C ASP A 171 14.13 -14.34 24.27
N ALA A 172 13.70 -14.21 23.01
CA ALA A 172 14.53 -14.54 21.86
C ALA A 172 15.69 -13.54 21.66
N ASN A 173 16.75 -14.01 20.98
CA ASN A 173 17.83 -13.13 20.57
C ASN A 173 17.40 -12.29 19.35
N PHE A 174 17.20 -11.00 19.57
CA PHE A 174 16.87 -10.03 18.51
C PHE A 174 18.11 -9.44 17.81
N ASN A 175 19.31 -9.70 18.33
CA ASN A 175 20.57 -9.21 17.75
C ASN A 175 21.04 -10.11 16.61
N MET A 176 20.29 -10.10 15.51
CA MET A 176 20.64 -10.81 14.30
C MET A 176 21.42 -9.90 13.34
N PRO A 177 22.49 -10.41 12.70
CA PRO A 177 23.17 -9.64 11.67
C PRO A 177 22.26 -9.39 10.49
N ARG A 178 22.57 -8.36 9.73
CA ARG A 178 21.90 -8.12 8.44
C ARG A 178 22.25 -9.26 7.48
N ALA A 179 21.27 -9.75 6.76
CA ALA A 179 21.49 -10.60 5.60
C ALA A 179 21.99 -9.75 4.41
N THR A 180 22.61 -10.36 3.44
CA THR A 180 22.92 -9.68 2.18
C THR A 180 21.64 -9.30 1.45
N PHE A 181 21.70 -8.29 0.60
CA PHE A 181 20.58 -7.88 -0.24
C PHE A 181 20.03 -9.06 -1.06
N SER A 182 20.92 -9.85 -1.66
CA SER A 182 20.52 -11.02 -2.46
C SER A 182 19.83 -12.10 -1.63
N GLU A 183 20.20 -12.31 -0.39
CA GLU A 183 19.51 -13.24 0.52
C GLU A 183 18.11 -12.75 0.84
N CYS A 184 17.95 -11.46 1.07
CA CYS A 184 16.64 -10.86 1.30
C CYS A 184 15.74 -11.01 0.07
N VAL A 185 16.25 -10.74 -1.14
CA VAL A 185 15.50 -10.94 -2.39
C VAL A 185 15.08 -12.40 -2.55
N ARG A 186 16.00 -13.36 -2.31
CA ARG A 186 15.66 -14.79 -2.39
C ARG A 186 14.59 -15.19 -1.38
N GLN A 187 14.62 -14.67 -0.15
CA GLN A 187 13.59 -14.93 0.84
C GLN A 187 12.23 -14.40 0.41
N ILE A 188 12.19 -13.16 -0.10
CA ILE A 188 10.95 -12.57 -0.62
C ILE A 188 10.38 -13.43 -1.76
N ILE A 189 11.22 -13.82 -2.73
CA ILE A 189 10.79 -14.65 -3.86
C ILE A 189 10.28 -16.02 -3.38
N SER A 190 10.95 -16.66 -2.43
CA SER A 190 10.52 -17.93 -1.85
C SER A 190 9.16 -17.85 -1.16
N ASP A 191 8.89 -16.74 -0.46
CA ASP A 191 7.59 -16.50 0.15
C ASP A 191 6.50 -16.26 -0.92
N LEU A 192 6.82 -15.53 -1.99
CA LEU A 192 5.90 -15.34 -3.13
C LEU A 192 5.61 -16.64 -3.87
N ASP A 193 6.62 -17.52 -4.07
CA ASP A 193 6.44 -18.86 -4.64
C ASP A 193 5.48 -19.68 -3.79
N SER A 194 5.63 -19.59 -2.45
CA SER A 194 4.72 -20.26 -1.50
C SER A 194 3.30 -19.73 -1.58
N ALA A 195 3.12 -18.42 -1.79
CA ALA A 195 1.82 -17.80 -1.98
C ALA A 195 1.19 -18.24 -3.31
N GLU A 196 1.89 -18.12 -4.43
CA GLU A 196 1.40 -18.50 -5.75
C GLU A 196 1.03 -19.99 -5.85
N ALA A 197 1.79 -20.86 -5.20
CA ALA A 197 1.48 -22.29 -5.16
C ALA A 197 0.15 -22.60 -4.45
N LYS A 198 -0.30 -21.77 -3.51
CA LYS A 198 -1.46 -22.00 -2.66
C LYS A 198 -2.69 -21.19 -3.06
N LEU A 199 -2.50 -20.00 -3.60
CA LEU A 199 -3.57 -19.06 -3.90
C LEU A 199 -4.04 -19.16 -5.36
N PRO A 200 -5.34 -18.91 -5.66
CA PRO A 200 -5.77 -18.73 -7.04
C PRO A 200 -5.14 -17.46 -7.63
N GLU A 201 -5.11 -17.36 -8.94
CA GLU A 201 -4.72 -16.12 -9.63
C GLU A 201 -5.61 -14.96 -9.16
N GLU A 202 -6.92 -15.17 -9.20
CA GLU A 202 -7.94 -14.26 -8.70
C GLU A 202 -9.02 -15.04 -7.93
N TYR A 203 -9.65 -14.38 -6.98
CA TYR A 203 -10.77 -14.95 -6.23
C TYR A 203 -12.07 -14.75 -7.00
N GLU A 204 -12.47 -15.77 -7.74
CA GLU A 204 -13.67 -15.78 -8.55
C GLU A 204 -14.50 -17.05 -8.32
N ASN A 205 -15.83 -16.89 -8.43
CA ASN A 205 -16.70 -18.05 -8.42
C ASN A 205 -16.60 -18.81 -9.75
N ILE A 206 -16.42 -20.11 -9.67
CA ILE A 206 -16.50 -21.01 -10.81
C ILE A 206 -17.93 -21.56 -10.99
N ASN A 207 -18.26 -21.92 -12.22
CA ASN A 207 -19.62 -22.36 -12.57
C ASN A 207 -19.80 -23.88 -12.57
N SER A 208 -18.73 -24.64 -12.71
CA SER A 208 -18.75 -26.12 -12.78
C SER A 208 -17.65 -26.72 -11.91
N ASP A 209 -17.86 -27.96 -11.45
CA ASP A 209 -16.84 -28.75 -10.76
C ASP A 209 -15.60 -29.00 -11.63
N SER A 210 -15.79 -29.05 -12.96
CA SER A 210 -14.69 -29.19 -13.92
C SER A 210 -13.77 -27.97 -14.00
N ASP A 211 -14.23 -26.81 -13.51
CA ASP A 211 -13.47 -25.56 -13.53
C ASP A 211 -12.53 -25.41 -12.33
N ILE A 212 -12.58 -26.36 -11.39
CA ILE A 212 -11.68 -26.36 -10.22
C ILE A 212 -10.23 -26.46 -10.69
N PRO A 213 -9.37 -25.49 -10.35
CA PRO A 213 -7.96 -25.53 -10.73
C PRO A 213 -7.26 -26.80 -10.24
N ALA A 214 -6.38 -27.36 -11.06
CA ALA A 214 -5.72 -28.65 -10.80
C ALA A 214 -5.07 -28.75 -9.42
N LYS A 215 -4.50 -27.66 -8.92
CA LYS A 215 -3.85 -27.60 -7.59
C LYS A 215 -4.79 -27.84 -6.41
N TYR A 216 -6.12 -27.76 -6.59
CA TYR A 216 -7.12 -27.98 -5.54
C TYR A 216 -7.85 -29.30 -5.67
N LEU A 217 -7.71 -30.04 -6.79
CA LEU A 217 -8.41 -31.28 -7.04
C LEU A 217 -8.08 -32.42 -6.03
N GLY A 218 -6.91 -32.34 -5.39
CA GLY A 218 -6.52 -33.23 -4.28
C GLY A 218 -7.20 -32.90 -2.94
N ILE A 219 -7.97 -31.80 -2.88
CA ILE A 219 -8.67 -31.34 -1.66
C ILE A 219 -10.18 -31.43 -1.87
N THR A 220 -10.70 -30.89 -2.96
CA THR A 220 -12.13 -30.87 -3.26
C THR A 220 -12.40 -31.15 -4.73
N LYS A 221 -13.58 -31.69 -5.03
CA LYS A 221 -14.15 -31.83 -6.38
C LYS A 221 -15.52 -31.13 -6.47
N ARG A 222 -15.83 -30.26 -5.50
CA ARG A 222 -17.12 -29.58 -5.37
C ARG A 222 -16.92 -28.07 -5.51
N LYS A 223 -17.53 -27.49 -6.53
CA LYS A 223 -17.47 -26.03 -6.77
C LYS A 223 -18.00 -25.21 -5.60
N GLU A 224 -19.01 -25.70 -4.88
CA GLU A 224 -19.57 -25.01 -3.72
C GLU A 224 -18.53 -24.83 -2.62
N VAL A 225 -17.69 -25.86 -2.39
CA VAL A 225 -16.60 -25.80 -1.42
C VAL A 225 -15.51 -24.85 -1.91
N TYR A 226 -15.14 -24.96 -3.19
CA TYR A 226 -14.18 -24.05 -3.81
C TYR A 226 -14.66 -22.60 -3.72
N ASN A 227 -15.88 -22.29 -4.18
CA ASN A 227 -16.44 -20.94 -4.20
C ASN A 227 -16.58 -20.34 -2.80
N ARG A 228 -16.88 -21.17 -1.79
CA ARG A 228 -16.93 -20.73 -0.39
C ARG A 228 -15.60 -20.19 0.11
N VAL A 229 -14.49 -20.79 -0.32
CA VAL A 229 -13.15 -20.49 0.24
C VAL A 229 -12.30 -19.64 -0.71
N MET A 230 -12.31 -19.97 -2.00
CA MET A 230 -11.49 -19.37 -3.05
C MET A 230 -12.30 -18.51 -4.03
N GLY A 231 -13.58 -18.28 -3.71
CA GLY A 231 -14.50 -17.53 -4.57
C GLY A 231 -14.53 -16.03 -4.27
N GLN A 232 -15.52 -15.37 -4.84
CA GLN A 232 -15.67 -13.89 -4.85
C GLN A 232 -15.68 -13.21 -3.48
N TYR A 233 -16.03 -13.90 -2.40
CA TYR A 233 -16.01 -13.32 -1.05
C TYR A 233 -14.60 -13.07 -0.51
N ALA A 234 -13.58 -13.65 -1.14
CA ALA A 234 -12.19 -13.43 -0.79
C ALA A 234 -11.51 -12.34 -1.66
N ARG A 235 -12.24 -11.72 -2.58
CA ARG A 235 -11.72 -10.58 -3.36
C ARG A 235 -11.17 -9.52 -2.42
N GLN A 236 -10.15 -8.79 -2.84
CA GLN A 236 -9.36 -7.84 -2.04
C GLN A 236 -8.39 -8.48 -1.04
N LEU A 237 -8.42 -9.79 -0.80
CA LEU A 237 -7.37 -10.48 -0.09
C LEU A 237 -6.20 -10.82 -1.03
N PHE A 238 -5.04 -11.11 -0.45
CA PHE A 238 -3.83 -11.45 -1.19
C PHE A 238 -4.06 -12.68 -2.09
N ASN A 239 -3.70 -12.60 -3.36
CA ASN A 239 -3.91 -13.64 -4.36
C ASN A 239 -2.69 -13.81 -5.28
N GLY A 240 -2.77 -14.68 -6.28
CA GLY A 240 -1.65 -15.00 -7.17
C GLY A 240 -1.19 -13.83 -8.01
N ILE A 241 -2.11 -13.01 -8.55
CA ILE A 241 -1.70 -11.85 -9.36
C ILE A 241 -1.05 -10.76 -8.51
N ILE A 242 -1.49 -10.58 -7.26
CA ILE A 242 -0.81 -9.68 -6.30
C ILE A 242 0.62 -10.18 -6.04
N ALA A 243 0.81 -11.50 -5.86
CA ALA A 243 2.15 -12.06 -5.68
C ALA A 243 3.05 -11.77 -6.90
N LYS A 244 2.55 -11.93 -8.13
CA LYS A 244 3.26 -11.60 -9.37
C LYS A 244 3.59 -10.11 -9.45
N ALA A 245 2.66 -9.23 -9.08
CA ALA A 245 2.88 -7.79 -9.07
C ALA A 245 3.98 -7.38 -8.07
N ILE A 246 4.00 -7.98 -6.87
CA ILE A 246 5.06 -7.75 -5.89
C ILE A 246 6.40 -8.32 -6.40
N ARG A 247 6.39 -9.51 -7.03
CA ARG A 247 7.59 -10.08 -7.68
C ARG A 247 8.18 -9.11 -8.70
N SER A 248 7.35 -8.51 -9.55
CA SER A 248 7.78 -7.49 -10.51
C SER A 248 8.46 -6.30 -9.82
N ARG A 249 7.89 -5.82 -8.72
CA ARG A 249 8.49 -4.72 -7.93
C ARG A 249 9.82 -5.10 -7.28
N VAL A 250 9.91 -6.29 -6.71
CA VAL A 250 11.14 -6.78 -6.04
C VAL A 250 12.27 -6.98 -7.04
N THR A 251 11.98 -7.60 -8.19
CA THR A 251 12.98 -7.83 -9.24
C THR A 251 13.44 -6.53 -9.89
N LEU A 252 12.54 -5.57 -10.08
CA LEU A 252 12.88 -4.24 -10.56
C LEU A 252 13.76 -3.48 -9.55
N LEU A 253 13.44 -3.56 -8.25
CA LEU A 253 14.29 -3.00 -7.20
C LEU A 253 15.69 -3.60 -7.25
N ALA A 254 15.79 -4.94 -7.37
CA ALA A 254 17.07 -5.65 -7.44
C ALA A 254 17.87 -5.31 -8.71
N ALA A 255 17.19 -4.99 -9.82
CA ALA A 255 17.83 -4.59 -11.07
C ALA A 255 18.32 -3.13 -11.05
N SER A 256 17.83 -2.29 -10.14
CA SER A 256 18.15 -0.87 -10.15
C SER A 256 19.64 -0.60 -9.88
N PRO A 257 20.22 0.46 -10.45
CA PRO A 257 21.64 0.82 -10.23
C PRO A 257 21.99 1.06 -8.77
N ALA A 258 21.03 1.51 -7.96
CA ALA A 258 21.21 1.72 -6.53
C ALA A 258 21.59 0.43 -5.78
N PHE A 259 21.18 -0.73 -6.31
CA PHE A 259 21.45 -2.06 -5.74
C PHE A 259 22.37 -2.91 -6.64
N LYS A 260 23.17 -2.26 -7.49
CA LYS A 260 24.18 -2.88 -8.36
C LYS A 260 23.61 -3.93 -9.32
N GLY A 261 22.39 -3.72 -9.82
CA GLY A 261 21.76 -4.61 -10.80
C GLY A 261 22.57 -4.70 -12.08
N ASP A 262 22.61 -5.89 -12.68
CA ASP A 262 23.28 -6.18 -13.92
C ASP A 262 22.26 -6.49 -15.07
N GLN A 263 22.76 -6.84 -16.25
CA GLN A 263 21.92 -7.15 -17.40
C GLN A 263 20.99 -8.35 -17.16
N GLN A 264 21.41 -9.35 -16.38
CA GLN A 264 20.57 -10.50 -16.04
C GLN A 264 19.43 -10.09 -15.09
N ALA A 265 19.72 -9.22 -14.12
CA ALA A 265 18.72 -8.69 -13.21
C ALA A 265 17.63 -7.90 -13.95
N TRP A 266 17.99 -7.10 -14.97
CA TRP A 266 17.04 -6.41 -15.82
C TRP A 266 16.18 -7.37 -16.65
N GLY A 267 16.75 -8.47 -17.18
CA GLY A 267 15.99 -9.54 -17.83
C GLY A 267 14.95 -10.15 -16.90
N THR A 268 15.36 -10.52 -15.69
CA THR A 268 14.45 -11.09 -14.66
C THR A 268 13.32 -10.12 -14.29
N ALA A 269 13.62 -8.83 -14.18
CA ALA A 269 12.60 -7.80 -13.91
C ALA A 269 11.61 -7.64 -15.07
N ALA A 270 12.10 -7.69 -16.31
CA ALA A 270 11.27 -7.64 -17.50
C ALA A 270 10.33 -8.85 -17.59
N ASP A 271 10.83 -10.06 -17.34
CA ASP A 271 10.03 -11.29 -17.35
C ASP A 271 8.94 -11.26 -16.27
N ALA A 272 9.28 -10.78 -15.06
CA ALA A 272 8.31 -10.64 -13.98
C ALA A 272 7.22 -9.60 -14.31
N ALA A 273 7.58 -8.49 -14.95
CA ALA A 273 6.62 -7.49 -15.40
C ALA A 273 5.74 -8.02 -16.54
N ALA A 274 6.32 -8.76 -17.49
CA ALA A 274 5.60 -9.39 -18.59
C ALA A 274 4.52 -10.36 -18.07
N ALA A 275 4.81 -11.15 -17.02
CA ALA A 275 3.85 -12.07 -16.44
C ALA A 275 2.59 -11.37 -15.89
N VAL A 276 2.70 -10.13 -15.41
CA VAL A 276 1.55 -9.31 -14.98
C VAL A 276 0.78 -8.78 -16.19
N ILE A 277 1.49 -8.32 -17.23
CA ILE A 277 0.87 -7.82 -18.45
C ILE A 277 0.14 -8.95 -19.19
N ASP A 278 0.74 -10.15 -19.28
CA ASP A 278 0.13 -11.32 -19.90
C ASP A 278 -1.16 -11.75 -19.19
N HIS A 279 -1.20 -11.65 -17.86
CA HIS A 279 -2.40 -11.95 -17.08
C HIS A 279 -3.61 -11.09 -17.49
N VAL A 280 -3.40 -9.83 -17.78
CA VAL A 280 -4.48 -8.91 -18.22
C VAL A 280 -4.78 -8.99 -19.73
N GLY A 281 -4.16 -9.93 -20.45
CA GLY A 281 -4.38 -10.14 -21.89
C GLY A 281 -3.37 -9.43 -22.80
N GLY A 282 -2.16 -9.20 -22.30
CA GLY A 282 -1.11 -8.50 -23.04
C GLY A 282 -1.33 -6.99 -23.08
N VAL A 283 -0.62 -6.33 -23.97
CA VAL A 283 -0.70 -4.87 -24.16
C VAL A 283 -2.11 -4.42 -24.56
N ASP A 284 -2.80 -5.20 -25.39
CA ASP A 284 -4.18 -4.92 -25.82
C ASP A 284 -5.20 -5.08 -24.66
N GLY A 285 -4.80 -5.80 -23.63
CA GLY A 285 -5.56 -6.01 -22.42
C GLY A 285 -5.49 -4.86 -21.40
N LEU A 286 -4.57 -3.92 -21.54
CA LEU A 286 -4.44 -2.79 -20.64
C LEU A 286 -5.67 -1.87 -20.69
N ALA A 287 -5.89 -1.11 -19.59
CA ALA A 287 -6.98 -0.14 -19.53
C ALA A 287 -6.74 1.00 -20.54
N ALA A 288 -7.70 1.23 -21.43
CA ALA A 288 -7.54 2.20 -22.52
C ALA A 288 -7.43 3.65 -22.01
N ASN A 289 -8.06 3.96 -20.88
CA ASN A 289 -8.04 5.31 -20.28
C ASN A 289 -6.87 5.54 -19.32
N GLY A 290 -6.26 4.48 -18.76
CA GLY A 290 -5.03 4.49 -17.94
C GLY A 290 -4.92 5.57 -16.87
N VAL A 291 -6.03 6.09 -16.35
CA VAL A 291 -6.06 7.22 -15.41
C VAL A 291 -7.17 7.11 -14.36
N THR A 292 -7.92 6.01 -14.36
CA THR A 292 -9.10 5.82 -13.50
C THR A 292 -8.77 6.00 -12.04
N TYR A 293 -7.75 5.29 -11.60
CA TYR A 293 -7.33 5.28 -10.19
C TYR A 293 -6.96 6.67 -9.66
N TYR A 294 -6.54 7.59 -10.53
CA TYR A 294 -5.96 8.85 -10.10
C TYR A 294 -6.87 10.07 -10.21
N CYS A 295 -7.81 10.08 -11.12
CA CYS A 295 -8.61 11.27 -11.41
C CYS A 295 -9.94 11.03 -12.14
N ASN A 296 -10.36 9.81 -12.37
CA ASN A 296 -11.64 9.54 -13.03
C ASN A 296 -12.76 9.38 -11.99
N THR A 297 -13.36 10.48 -11.56
CA THR A 297 -14.44 10.48 -10.57
C THR A 297 -15.64 9.64 -10.98
N THR A 298 -16.00 9.62 -12.25
CA THR A 298 -17.14 8.84 -12.76
C THR A 298 -16.91 7.34 -12.57
N GLU A 299 -15.72 6.84 -12.88
CA GLU A 299 -15.39 5.42 -12.71
C GLU A 299 -15.19 5.06 -11.24
N ILE A 300 -14.62 5.98 -10.48
CA ILE A 300 -14.45 5.88 -9.03
C ILE A 300 -15.81 5.73 -8.34
N ASP A 301 -16.78 6.61 -8.67
CA ASP A 301 -18.10 6.59 -8.05
C ASP A 301 -18.95 5.40 -8.51
N ALA A 302 -18.63 4.80 -9.65
CA ALA A 302 -19.28 3.60 -10.15
C ALA A 302 -18.70 2.29 -9.59
N LEU A 303 -17.62 2.33 -8.80
CA LEU A 303 -16.99 1.13 -8.23
C LEU A 303 -17.94 0.42 -7.29
N LYS A 304 -17.91 -0.90 -7.37
CA LYS A 304 -18.61 -1.80 -6.47
C LYS A 304 -17.64 -2.47 -5.52
N GLU A 305 -18.12 -2.81 -4.34
CA GLU A 305 -17.36 -3.59 -3.38
C GLU A 305 -16.87 -4.90 -4.01
N GLY A 306 -15.61 -5.25 -3.77
CA GLY A 306 -14.98 -6.47 -4.29
C GLY A 306 -14.72 -6.47 -5.81
N VAL A 307 -14.96 -5.38 -6.53
CA VAL A 307 -14.68 -5.28 -7.97
C VAL A 307 -13.60 -4.25 -8.22
N ASN A 308 -12.52 -4.65 -8.89
CA ASN A 308 -11.46 -3.74 -9.30
C ASN A 308 -11.75 -3.15 -10.68
N PRO A 309 -11.44 -1.86 -10.91
CA PRO A 309 -11.30 -1.34 -12.26
C PRO A 309 -10.19 -2.09 -12.98
N LYS A 310 -10.24 -2.14 -14.30
CA LYS A 310 -9.27 -2.88 -15.11
C LYS A 310 -7.81 -2.46 -14.89
N GLU A 311 -7.58 -1.23 -14.47
CA GLU A 311 -6.26 -0.67 -14.18
C GLU A 311 -5.69 -1.10 -12.81
N ILE A 312 -6.52 -1.59 -11.90
CA ILE A 312 -6.15 -1.85 -10.50
C ILE A 312 -6.15 -3.36 -10.23
N LEU A 313 -5.02 -3.89 -9.78
CA LEU A 313 -4.89 -5.28 -9.38
C LEU A 313 -5.30 -5.50 -7.92
N TRP A 314 -5.04 -4.53 -7.06
CA TRP A 314 -5.32 -4.63 -5.63
C TRP A 314 -5.61 -3.26 -5.02
N ARG A 315 -6.62 -3.17 -4.19
CA ARG A 315 -7.04 -1.97 -3.48
C ARG A 315 -7.68 -2.30 -2.15
N GLU A 316 -7.81 -1.32 -1.31
CA GLU A 316 -8.71 -1.40 -0.16
C GLU A 316 -10.18 -1.34 -0.60
N ASN A 317 -11.09 -1.65 0.32
CA ASN A 317 -12.50 -1.40 0.12
C ASN A 317 -12.76 0.10 0.00
N ILE A 318 -13.86 0.43 -0.67
CA ILE A 318 -14.30 1.81 -0.81
C ILE A 318 -14.51 2.40 0.58
N GLN A 319 -13.84 3.52 0.84
CA GLN A 319 -13.95 4.27 2.08
C GLN A 319 -14.55 5.64 1.79
N THR A 320 -15.35 6.14 2.74
CA THR A 320 -15.78 7.53 2.74
C THR A 320 -14.81 8.34 3.59
N ALA A 321 -14.20 9.37 2.99
CA ALA A 321 -13.27 10.26 3.67
C ALA A 321 -13.74 11.72 3.53
N ASP A 322 -13.09 12.60 4.27
CA ASP A 322 -13.28 14.05 4.13
C ASP A 322 -12.46 14.60 2.93
N ASP A 323 -12.56 15.89 2.70
CA ASP A 323 -11.87 16.63 1.64
C ASP A 323 -10.44 17.06 2.01
N SER A 324 -9.82 16.40 3.00
CA SER A 324 -8.51 16.83 3.55
C SER A 324 -7.39 16.75 2.52
N GLN A 325 -7.44 15.83 1.59
CA GLN A 325 -6.43 15.70 0.54
C GLN A 325 -6.50 16.86 -0.47
N GLU A 326 -7.70 17.24 -0.87
CA GLU A 326 -7.96 18.40 -1.72
C GLU A 326 -7.59 19.69 -1.00
N GLN A 327 -8.01 19.88 0.25
CA GLN A 327 -7.61 21.01 1.09
C GLN A 327 -6.08 21.15 1.22
N ASN A 328 -5.36 20.03 1.30
CA ASN A 328 -3.92 20.07 1.41
C ASN A 328 -3.22 20.41 0.08
N ASN A 329 -3.77 20.01 -1.07
CA ASN A 329 -3.04 20.01 -2.33
C ASN A 329 -3.62 20.91 -3.43
N TYR A 330 -4.89 21.33 -3.36
CA TYR A 330 -5.42 22.30 -4.31
C TYR A 330 -4.61 23.61 -4.29
N PRO A 331 -4.55 24.32 -5.44
CA PRO A 331 -4.05 25.67 -5.49
C PRO A 331 -4.79 26.60 -4.50
N PRO A 332 -4.13 27.66 -4.00
CA PRO A 332 -4.75 28.60 -3.07
C PRO A 332 -6.02 29.28 -3.58
N SER A 333 -6.13 29.51 -4.89
CA SER A 333 -7.35 30.08 -5.51
C SER A 333 -8.56 29.15 -5.39
N TRP A 334 -8.32 27.86 -5.15
CA TRP A 334 -9.35 26.85 -4.84
C TRP A 334 -9.37 26.48 -3.36
N PHE A 335 -8.92 27.38 -2.50
CA PHE A 335 -8.89 27.25 -1.03
C PHE A 335 -7.99 26.12 -0.52
N GLY A 336 -7.07 25.60 -1.35
CA GLY A 336 -6.08 24.62 -0.96
C GLY A 336 -4.81 25.23 -0.37
N LYS A 337 -3.97 24.35 0.21
CA LYS A 337 -2.68 24.72 0.81
C LYS A 337 -1.50 24.46 -0.14
N GLY A 338 -1.75 23.93 -1.33
CA GLY A 338 -0.74 23.70 -2.37
C GLY A 338 0.50 22.96 -1.89
N MET A 339 0.35 21.93 -1.03
CA MET A 339 1.48 21.35 -0.30
C MET A 339 2.46 20.62 -1.19
N MET A 340 1.99 19.86 -2.18
CA MET A 340 2.86 19.13 -3.12
C MET A 340 3.08 19.95 -4.38
N ASN A 341 4.33 20.28 -4.63
CA ASN A 341 4.77 21.05 -5.79
C ASN A 341 5.65 20.20 -6.69
N PRO A 342 5.10 19.64 -7.79
CA PRO A 342 5.89 18.99 -8.83
C PRO A 342 7.02 19.86 -9.33
N THR A 343 8.18 19.28 -9.60
CA THR A 343 9.33 20.02 -10.12
C THR A 343 9.28 20.14 -11.63
N GLN A 344 10.10 21.04 -12.19
CA GLN A 344 10.32 21.11 -13.64
C GLN A 344 10.90 19.80 -14.18
N ASN A 345 11.77 19.12 -13.42
CA ASN A 345 12.34 17.83 -13.82
C ASN A 345 11.23 16.80 -14.08
N LEU A 346 10.25 16.68 -13.17
CA LEU A 346 9.10 15.80 -13.38
C LEU A 346 8.28 16.22 -14.61
N VAL A 347 8.01 17.50 -14.78
CA VAL A 347 7.26 18.01 -15.94
C VAL A 347 7.99 17.71 -17.24
N ASP A 348 9.31 17.86 -17.27
CA ASP A 348 10.12 17.57 -18.45
C ASP A 348 10.22 16.08 -18.76
N ALA A 349 10.10 15.21 -17.73
CA ALA A 349 10.09 13.76 -17.89
C ALA A 349 8.86 13.23 -18.64
N PHE A 350 7.74 13.95 -18.64
CA PHE A 350 6.61 13.59 -19.50
C PHE A 350 7.00 13.77 -20.98
N PRO A 351 6.86 12.75 -21.85
CA PRO A 351 7.18 12.88 -23.27
C PRO A 351 6.14 13.70 -24.03
N MET A 352 6.36 13.89 -25.30
CA MET A 352 5.31 14.31 -26.23
C MET A 352 4.34 13.15 -26.50
N ALA A 353 3.14 13.46 -27.00
CA ALA A 353 2.11 12.46 -27.33
C ALA A 353 2.58 11.40 -28.34
N ASN A 354 3.61 11.69 -29.11
CA ASN A 354 4.24 10.73 -30.02
C ASN A 354 5.27 9.80 -29.35
N GLY A 355 5.42 9.89 -28.01
CA GLY A 355 6.29 9.04 -27.20
C GLY A 355 7.75 9.48 -27.11
N TYR A 356 8.18 10.51 -27.86
CA TYR A 356 9.55 11.00 -27.76
C TYR A 356 9.74 11.94 -26.57
N PRO A 357 10.84 11.79 -25.80
CA PRO A 357 11.23 12.79 -24.79
C PRO A 357 11.34 14.18 -25.40
N ILE A 358 11.03 15.24 -24.65
CA ILE A 358 11.05 16.63 -25.13
C ILE A 358 12.43 17.06 -25.66
N SER A 359 13.50 16.46 -25.16
CA SER A 359 14.88 16.70 -25.62
C SER A 359 15.22 16.04 -26.95
N ASN A 360 14.37 15.13 -27.46
CA ASN A 360 14.62 14.46 -28.72
C ASN A 360 14.21 15.35 -29.92
N PRO A 361 15.06 15.52 -30.93
CA PRO A 361 14.72 16.33 -32.11
C PRO A 361 13.43 15.89 -32.84
N LYS A 362 13.03 14.61 -32.70
CA LYS A 362 11.80 14.07 -33.30
C LYS A 362 10.54 14.31 -32.47
N SER A 363 10.68 14.91 -31.28
CA SER A 363 9.58 15.13 -30.36
C SER A 363 8.55 16.15 -30.89
N GLY A 364 9.01 17.16 -31.62
CA GLY A 364 8.17 18.30 -32.02
C GLY A 364 7.87 19.26 -30.88
N TYR A 365 8.62 19.16 -29.77
CA TYR A 365 8.43 20.04 -28.62
C TYR A 365 8.68 21.51 -28.97
N ASN A 366 7.81 22.40 -28.48
CA ASN A 366 7.94 23.85 -28.58
C ASN A 366 8.05 24.49 -27.20
N ALA A 367 9.18 25.13 -26.91
CA ALA A 367 9.41 25.78 -25.62
C ALA A 367 8.52 27.01 -25.37
N GLU A 368 7.98 27.64 -26.44
CA GLU A 368 7.04 28.77 -26.31
C GLU A 368 5.61 28.31 -26.02
N ASP A 369 5.30 27.04 -26.25
CA ASP A 369 4.04 26.37 -25.90
C ASP A 369 4.35 25.01 -25.27
N PRO A 370 4.85 24.98 -24.02
CA PRO A 370 5.48 23.80 -23.43
C PRO A 370 4.49 22.71 -23.02
N TYR A 371 3.19 22.97 -23.03
CA TYR A 371 2.17 22.05 -22.55
C TYR A 371 1.33 21.41 -23.67
N SER A 372 1.32 21.99 -24.86
CA SER A 372 0.56 21.45 -25.99
C SER A 372 1.24 20.22 -26.59
N GLY A 373 0.41 19.24 -26.99
CA GLY A 373 0.89 18.02 -27.64
C GLY A 373 1.72 17.09 -26.74
N ARG A 374 1.71 17.30 -25.42
CA ARG A 374 2.38 16.44 -24.43
C ARG A 374 1.61 15.16 -24.17
N ASP A 375 2.26 14.20 -23.57
CA ASP A 375 1.62 13.01 -23.00
C ASP A 375 0.38 13.43 -22.19
N PRO A 376 -0.79 12.79 -22.41
CA PRO A 376 -2.04 13.18 -21.74
C PRO A 376 -1.97 13.08 -20.21
N ARG A 377 -1.05 12.28 -19.65
CA ARG A 377 -0.84 12.18 -18.20
C ARG A 377 -0.37 13.50 -17.60
N LEU A 378 0.38 14.33 -18.33
CA LEU A 378 0.81 15.63 -17.82
C LEU A 378 -0.39 16.47 -17.36
N SER A 379 -1.36 16.69 -18.21
CA SER A 379 -2.55 17.49 -17.89
C SER A 379 -3.50 16.82 -16.90
N LYS A 380 -3.38 15.50 -16.73
CA LYS A 380 -4.17 14.70 -15.78
C LYS A 380 -3.59 14.72 -14.37
N TYR A 381 -2.27 14.84 -14.25
CA TYR A 381 -1.58 14.65 -12.95
C TYR A 381 -0.99 15.93 -12.38
N ILE A 382 -0.83 16.99 -13.19
CA ILE A 382 -0.18 18.23 -12.79
C ILE A 382 -1.02 19.43 -13.21
N PHE A 383 -1.18 20.38 -12.27
CA PHE A 383 -1.64 21.72 -12.59
C PHE A 383 -0.44 22.59 -12.97
N TYR A 384 -0.55 23.24 -14.10
CA TYR A 384 0.38 24.23 -14.64
C TYR A 384 -0.37 25.51 -15.01
N ASN A 385 0.35 26.55 -15.35
CA ASN A 385 -0.27 27.84 -15.72
C ASN A 385 -1.26 27.68 -16.88
N GLY A 386 -2.48 28.16 -16.71
CA GLY A 386 -3.58 28.03 -17.66
C GLY A 386 -4.33 26.71 -17.59
N SER A 387 -4.01 25.81 -16.63
CA SER A 387 -4.81 24.61 -16.40
C SER A 387 -6.27 24.99 -16.13
N LYS A 388 -7.17 24.30 -16.84
CA LYS A 388 -8.61 24.51 -16.67
C LYS A 388 -9.07 23.96 -15.31
N GLY A 389 -9.76 24.78 -14.57
CA GLY A 389 -10.40 24.39 -13.34
C GLY A 389 -11.77 23.75 -13.59
N THR A 390 -12.07 22.74 -12.79
CA THR A 390 -13.40 22.16 -12.71
C THR A 390 -13.96 22.19 -11.29
N ALA A 391 -13.09 22.51 -10.30
CA ALA A 391 -13.54 22.68 -8.93
C ALA A 391 -14.39 23.95 -8.83
N ASP A 392 -15.55 23.80 -8.22
CA ASP A 392 -16.43 24.92 -7.89
C ASP A 392 -15.79 25.72 -6.76
N ASP A 393 -15.53 27.02 -7.01
CA ASP A 393 -15.00 27.96 -6.02
C ASP A 393 -16.04 28.37 -4.96
N GLY A 394 -17.19 27.74 -4.95
CA GLY A 394 -18.32 28.06 -4.07
C GLY A 394 -19.24 29.14 -4.63
N THR A 395 -18.95 29.65 -5.81
CA THR A 395 -19.79 30.63 -6.54
C THR A 395 -20.52 29.99 -7.73
N GLY A 396 -20.29 28.70 -7.96
CA GLY A 396 -20.77 27.99 -9.16
C GLY A 396 -19.91 28.25 -10.40
N THR A 397 -18.74 28.85 -10.23
CA THR A 397 -17.81 29.19 -11.32
C THR A 397 -16.50 28.44 -11.12
N SER A 398 -16.03 27.76 -12.15
CA SER A 398 -14.66 27.28 -12.22
C SER A 398 -13.77 28.36 -12.82
N HIS A 399 -12.54 28.51 -12.34
CA HIS A 399 -11.56 29.43 -12.92
C HIS A 399 -10.26 28.70 -13.25
N ASP A 400 -9.52 29.26 -14.20
CA ASP A 400 -8.23 28.73 -14.62
C ASP A 400 -7.16 29.04 -13.60
N ILE A 401 -6.17 28.14 -13.48
CA ILE A 401 -5.02 28.33 -12.60
C ILE A 401 -4.07 29.37 -13.21
N ALA A 402 -3.77 30.42 -12.45
CA ALA A 402 -2.89 31.51 -12.88
C ALA A 402 -1.61 31.56 -12.05
N ILE A 403 -0.54 30.96 -12.56
CA ILE A 403 0.75 30.81 -11.86
C ILE A 403 1.77 31.85 -12.27
N LEU A 404 1.66 32.40 -13.48
CA LEU A 404 2.62 33.37 -13.97
C LEU A 404 2.60 34.66 -13.15
N THR A 405 3.77 35.11 -12.72
CA THR A 405 3.96 36.37 -11.99
C THR A 405 3.91 37.58 -12.92
N GLY A 406 3.27 38.63 -12.48
CA GLY A 406 3.40 39.97 -13.05
C GLY A 406 2.20 40.50 -13.83
N SER A 407 1.55 39.79 -14.69
CA SER A 407 0.38 40.28 -15.45
C SER A 407 -0.96 39.80 -14.95
N LEU A 408 -0.97 38.80 -14.12
CA LEU A 408 -2.15 38.23 -13.45
C LEU A 408 -2.01 38.44 -11.94
N SER A 409 -1.47 39.58 -11.53
CA SER A 409 -1.37 39.98 -10.13
C SER A 409 -2.77 40.00 -9.51
N GLY A 410 -3.03 39.06 -8.64
CA GLY A 410 -4.31 38.92 -7.94
C GLY A 410 -4.67 37.48 -7.62
N THR A 411 -3.94 36.52 -8.16
CA THR A 411 -4.12 35.14 -7.77
C THR A 411 -2.99 34.69 -6.84
N ASP A 412 -3.38 34.01 -5.79
CA ASP A 412 -2.45 33.44 -4.82
C ASP A 412 -1.72 32.20 -5.35
N ASP A 413 -1.99 31.79 -6.60
CA ASP A 413 -1.42 30.60 -7.21
C ASP A 413 0.00 30.79 -7.74
N GLY A 414 0.48 32.04 -7.83
CA GLY A 414 1.81 32.36 -8.32
C GLY A 414 2.94 31.85 -7.44
N ILE A 415 4.14 31.70 -8.02
CA ILE A 415 5.32 31.20 -7.31
C ILE A 415 5.66 32.07 -6.13
N ASN A 416 5.70 31.53 -4.92
CA ASN A 416 6.10 32.22 -3.69
C ASN A 416 5.26 33.45 -3.33
N VAL A 417 4.03 33.58 -3.80
CA VAL A 417 3.15 34.72 -3.48
C VAL A 417 2.78 34.72 -2.00
N LYS A 418 2.43 33.56 -1.46
CA LYS A 418 2.15 33.32 -0.04
C LYS A 418 2.64 31.96 0.44
N GLU A 419 2.46 31.63 1.72
CA GLU A 419 2.95 30.37 2.29
C GLU A 419 2.33 29.14 1.62
N THR A 420 1.08 29.19 1.20
CA THR A 420 0.37 28.12 0.52
C THR A 420 0.59 28.08 -1.00
N SER A 421 1.33 29.04 -1.56
CA SER A 421 1.65 29.06 -2.99
C SER A 421 2.73 28.05 -3.35
N THR A 422 2.74 27.63 -4.61
CA THR A 422 3.77 26.75 -5.15
C THR A 422 5.17 27.33 -5.05
N ARG A 423 6.18 26.47 -4.90
CA ARG A 423 7.62 26.82 -4.94
C ARG A 423 8.22 26.59 -6.34
N THR A 424 7.53 25.85 -7.20
CA THR A 424 8.06 25.39 -8.49
C THR A 424 7.33 25.96 -9.70
N GLY A 425 6.11 26.45 -9.53
CA GLY A 425 5.21 26.82 -10.62
C GLY A 425 4.23 25.74 -11.01
N TYR A 426 4.15 24.65 -10.22
CA TYR A 426 3.25 23.54 -10.45
C TYR A 426 2.56 23.14 -9.16
N TYR A 427 1.37 22.51 -9.29
CA TYR A 427 0.65 21.88 -8.19
C TYR A 427 0.28 20.44 -8.56
N MET A 428 0.17 19.57 -7.55
CA MET A 428 -0.30 18.21 -7.73
C MET A 428 -1.78 18.22 -8.14
N LYS A 429 -2.13 17.36 -9.11
CA LYS A 429 -3.50 17.06 -9.51
C LYS A 429 -3.84 15.59 -9.37
N LYS A 430 -2.83 14.72 -9.50
CA LYS A 430 -2.94 13.28 -9.29
C LYS A 430 -3.51 13.00 -7.89
N HIS A 431 -4.41 12.04 -7.76
CA HIS A 431 -5.11 11.66 -6.52
C HIS A 431 -6.13 12.68 -5.97
N LEU A 432 -6.41 13.77 -6.69
CA LEU A 432 -7.40 14.75 -6.27
C LEU A 432 -8.71 14.58 -7.06
N ARG A 433 -9.81 14.71 -6.36
CA ARG A 433 -11.14 14.81 -6.97
C ARG A 433 -11.39 16.24 -7.42
N MET A 434 -11.79 16.44 -8.68
CA MET A 434 -12.01 17.76 -9.25
C MET A 434 -13.41 18.33 -8.96
N ASP A 435 -14.30 17.55 -8.34
CA ASP A 435 -15.67 17.88 -7.97
C ASP A 435 -15.83 18.26 -6.48
N VAL A 436 -14.71 18.45 -5.76
CA VAL A 436 -14.71 18.84 -4.34
C VAL A 436 -14.61 20.35 -4.20
N ASN A 437 -15.44 20.92 -3.35
CA ASN A 437 -15.42 22.31 -2.98
C ASN A 437 -14.77 22.51 -1.60
N CYS A 438 -13.57 23.07 -1.57
CA CYS A 438 -12.82 23.37 -0.35
C CYS A 438 -13.08 24.76 0.23
N ASN A 439 -14.01 25.55 -0.31
CA ASN A 439 -14.34 26.87 0.20
C ASN A 439 -14.90 26.78 1.64
N PRO A 440 -14.24 27.38 2.65
CA PRO A 440 -14.69 27.32 4.04
C PRO A 440 -16.10 27.90 4.27
N SER A 441 -16.53 28.78 3.37
CA SER A 441 -17.85 29.41 3.41
C SER A 441 -18.94 28.54 2.78
N SER A 442 -18.57 27.45 2.12
CA SER A 442 -19.49 26.50 1.53
C SER A 442 -20.03 25.55 2.60
N ASN A 443 -21.35 25.37 2.64
CA ASN A 443 -22.00 24.35 3.48
C ASN A 443 -21.88 22.93 2.89
N MET A 444 -21.34 22.78 1.70
CA MET A 444 -21.18 21.52 1.00
C MET A 444 -19.78 20.93 1.25
N LYS A 445 -19.49 20.52 2.47
CA LYS A 445 -18.42 19.55 2.69
C LYS A 445 -18.92 18.20 2.21
N SER A 446 -18.62 17.90 0.98
CA SER A 446 -18.96 16.60 0.40
C SER A 446 -18.19 15.50 1.11
N LEU A 447 -18.89 14.50 1.60
CA LEU A 447 -18.26 13.22 1.92
C LEU A 447 -17.76 12.63 0.61
N ILE A 448 -16.47 12.32 0.56
CA ILE A 448 -15.81 11.84 -0.63
C ILE A 448 -15.56 10.34 -0.48
N THR A 449 -15.85 9.60 -1.52
CA THR A 449 -15.49 8.18 -1.58
C THR A 449 -14.11 8.04 -2.17
N TYR A 450 -13.15 7.56 -1.34
CA TYR A 450 -11.79 7.26 -1.78
C TYR A 450 -11.60 5.77 -2.01
N HIS A 451 -10.65 5.46 -2.89
CA HIS A 451 -10.07 4.13 -2.99
C HIS A 451 -8.56 4.24 -2.82
N VAL A 452 -8.02 3.32 -2.11
CA VAL A 452 -6.59 3.18 -1.91
C VAL A 452 -6.12 1.86 -2.51
#